data_e61f27a3bcca8691224758f947052f5d
#
_entry.id   e61f27a3bcca8691224758f947052f5d
#
_cell.length_a   1.000
_cell.length_b   1.000
_cell.length_c   1.000
_cell.angle_alpha   90.00
_cell.angle_beta   90.00
_cell.angle_gamma   90.00
#
_symmetry.space_group_name_H-M   'P 1'
#
loop_
_entity.id
_entity.type
_entity.pdbx_description
1 polymer ?
#
loop_
_entity_poly.entity_id
_entity_poly.type
_entity_poly.pdbx_seq_one_letter_code
_entity_poly.pdbx_strand_id
1 'polypeptide(L)'
;MKFPRLLILLATLTGVVHASPDPAPEGFRSLFNGQDLAGWTLPEGDKGHWKVLDGVIDYDAQSEAKGDKNLWSEEEFGDFELRIDWRLKETTGFYDVPYVLPDGSTVKGPDGKNLTHPMPNADSGIYLRGMSKYQLNIWCWPIGSGEVYGIRNNEKLPQEIRAGVTPNRKADKNVGEWNRFVITMKGDRLTVVLNGHTILENALLPEVPEKGRIALQHHGGKKPDGTWSPASSLVQFRNVFIKPL
;
A
#
# COMPACT_ATOMS: atom_id res chain seq x y z
N MET A 1 -48.34 32.35 43.09
CA MET A 1 -48.17 32.13 41.64
C MET A 1 -46.76 31.60 41.37
N LYS A 2 -46.66 30.33 40.96
CA LYS A 2 -45.37 29.71 40.60
C LYS A 2 -45.27 29.66 39.06
N PHE A 3 -44.30 30.38 38.52
CA PHE A 3 -44.03 30.34 37.08
C PHE A 3 -43.19 29.09 36.73
N PRO A 4 -43.53 28.34 35.69
CA PRO A 4 -42.67 27.20 35.25
C PRO A 4 -41.46 27.75 34.52
N ARG A 5 -40.27 27.28 34.91
CA ARG A 5 -39.02 27.54 34.17
C ARG A 5 -39.00 26.62 32.92
N LEU A 6 -39.07 27.24 31.76
CA LEU A 6 -38.88 26.57 30.47
C LEU A 6 -37.38 26.27 30.27
N LEU A 7 -36.99 25.01 30.30
CA LEU A 7 -35.65 24.55 30.01
C LEU A 7 -35.53 24.41 28.49
N ILE A 8 -34.81 25.34 27.84
CA ILE A 8 -34.49 25.25 26.42
C ILE A 8 -33.25 24.35 26.29
N LEU A 9 -33.45 23.13 25.78
CA LEU A 9 -32.39 22.20 25.45
C LEU A 9 -31.78 22.63 24.07
N LEU A 10 -30.61 23.26 24.11
CA LEU A 10 -29.86 23.55 22.90
C LEU A 10 -29.18 22.27 22.41
N ALA A 11 -29.74 21.62 21.40
CA ALA A 11 -29.09 20.51 20.71
C ALA A 11 -27.97 21.08 19.81
N THR A 12 -26.72 20.93 20.24
CA THR A 12 -25.56 21.20 19.38
C THR A 12 -25.43 20.08 18.37
N LEU A 13 -25.81 20.36 17.13
CA LEU A 13 -25.46 19.50 15.99
C LEU A 13 -23.95 19.58 15.77
N THR A 14 -23.19 18.61 16.28
CA THR A 14 -21.78 18.42 15.85
C THR A 14 -21.80 17.84 14.45
N GLY A 15 -21.71 18.70 13.46
CA GLY A 15 -21.50 18.28 12.07
C GLY A 15 -20.18 17.52 12.00
N VAL A 16 -20.23 16.25 11.59
CA VAL A 16 -19.01 15.50 11.20
C VAL A 16 -18.46 16.19 9.97
N VAL A 17 -17.40 16.95 10.14
CA VAL A 17 -16.66 17.52 9.01
C VAL A 17 -15.92 16.35 8.35
N HIS A 18 -16.48 15.81 7.29
CA HIS A 18 -15.77 14.89 6.41
C HIS A 18 -14.60 15.67 5.78
N ALA A 19 -13.39 15.24 6.06
CA ALA A 19 -12.22 15.81 5.40
C ALA A 19 -12.34 15.55 3.90
N SER A 20 -12.57 16.60 3.12
CA SER A 20 -12.51 16.51 1.66
C SER A 20 -11.13 16.03 1.25
N PRO A 21 -11.03 15.17 0.20
CA PRO A 21 -9.72 14.80 -0.33
C PRO A 21 -8.94 16.04 -0.76
N ASP A 22 -7.62 16.00 -0.63
CA ASP A 22 -6.77 17.07 -1.13
C ASP A 22 -7.06 17.31 -2.62
N PRO A 23 -7.01 18.54 -3.12
CA PRO A 23 -7.13 18.80 -4.55
C PRO A 23 -5.96 18.15 -5.30
N ALA A 24 -6.24 17.63 -6.51
CA ALA A 24 -5.20 17.07 -7.34
C ALA A 24 -4.13 18.14 -7.64
N PRO A 25 -2.83 17.81 -7.49
CA PRO A 25 -1.76 18.72 -7.85
C PRO A 25 -1.79 19.08 -9.34
N GLU A 26 -1.18 20.21 -9.71
CA GLU A 26 -1.13 20.66 -11.10
C GLU A 26 -0.57 19.56 -12.03
N GLY A 27 -1.27 19.30 -13.13
CA GLY A 27 -0.95 18.26 -14.10
C GLY A 27 -1.33 16.84 -13.69
N PHE A 28 -1.90 16.63 -12.50
CA PHE A 28 -2.43 15.35 -12.04
C PHE A 28 -3.94 15.30 -12.13
N ARG A 29 -4.47 14.09 -12.26
CA ARG A 29 -5.88 13.79 -12.03
C ARG A 29 -6.04 12.80 -10.89
N SER A 30 -7.18 12.84 -10.24
CA SER A 30 -7.49 11.90 -9.17
C SER A 30 -7.90 10.54 -9.74
N LEU A 31 -7.39 9.45 -9.15
CA LEU A 31 -7.88 8.09 -9.36
C LEU A 31 -8.86 7.66 -8.27
N PHE A 32 -9.04 8.47 -7.23
CA PHE A 32 -9.97 8.21 -6.15
C PHE A 32 -10.70 9.51 -5.79
N ASN A 33 -12.02 9.48 -5.85
CA ASN A 33 -12.87 10.67 -5.65
C ASN A 33 -13.17 10.98 -4.18
N GLY A 34 -12.74 10.12 -3.23
CA GLY A 34 -13.01 10.28 -1.81
C GLY A 34 -14.43 9.90 -1.38
N GLN A 35 -15.29 9.43 -2.28
CA GLN A 35 -16.69 9.13 -1.99
C GLN A 35 -17.03 7.65 -2.18
N ASP A 36 -16.55 7.06 -3.26
CA ASP A 36 -16.79 5.66 -3.62
C ASP A 36 -15.58 5.07 -4.36
N LEU A 37 -15.70 3.81 -4.78
CA LEU A 37 -14.67 3.09 -5.52
C LEU A 37 -14.90 3.12 -7.05
N ALA A 38 -15.58 4.14 -7.59
CA ALA A 38 -15.71 4.34 -9.02
C ALA A 38 -14.31 4.46 -9.67
N GLY A 39 -14.10 3.77 -10.80
CA GLY A 39 -12.80 3.64 -11.45
C GLY A 39 -11.91 2.51 -10.90
N TRP A 40 -12.44 1.74 -9.94
CA TRP A 40 -11.78 0.56 -9.38
C TRP A 40 -12.64 -0.69 -9.53
N THR A 41 -12.04 -1.81 -9.88
CA THR A 41 -12.69 -3.12 -9.96
C THR A 41 -12.63 -3.80 -8.61
N LEU A 42 -13.80 -3.97 -7.97
CA LEU A 42 -13.93 -4.74 -6.75
C LEU A 42 -13.83 -6.25 -7.04
N PRO A 43 -13.17 -7.04 -6.17
CA PRO A 43 -13.18 -8.49 -6.28
C PRO A 43 -14.60 -9.05 -6.17
N GLU A 44 -14.93 -10.06 -7.00
CA GLU A 44 -16.23 -10.73 -6.90
C GLU A 44 -16.40 -11.42 -5.54
N GLY A 45 -17.44 -11.05 -4.83
CA GLY A 45 -17.72 -11.58 -3.49
C GLY A 45 -16.93 -10.92 -2.35
N ASP A 46 -16.36 -9.73 -2.59
CA ASP A 46 -15.65 -8.96 -1.55
C ASP A 46 -16.54 -8.57 -0.36
N LYS A 47 -17.83 -8.39 -0.58
CA LYS A 47 -18.83 -8.09 0.46
C LYS A 47 -18.53 -6.86 1.32
N GLY A 48 -17.84 -5.87 0.77
CA GLY A 48 -17.58 -4.58 1.41
C GLY A 48 -16.37 -4.59 2.36
N HIS A 49 -15.43 -5.50 2.19
CA HIS A 49 -14.13 -5.44 2.86
C HIS A 49 -13.27 -4.30 2.31
N TRP A 50 -13.26 -4.11 0.96
CA TRP A 50 -12.83 -2.86 0.35
C TRP A 50 -13.98 -1.85 0.43
N LYS A 51 -13.77 -0.73 1.11
CA LYS A 51 -14.82 0.28 1.34
C LYS A 51 -14.22 1.68 1.41
N VAL A 52 -15.09 2.67 1.34
CA VAL A 52 -14.70 4.06 1.60
C VAL A 52 -15.26 4.49 2.94
N LEU A 53 -14.39 4.97 3.82
CA LEU A 53 -14.73 5.52 5.14
C LEU A 53 -14.06 6.89 5.29
N ASP A 54 -14.86 7.92 5.55
CA ASP A 54 -14.36 9.29 5.81
C ASP A 54 -13.34 9.79 4.77
N GLY A 55 -13.62 9.55 3.48
CA GLY A 55 -12.78 10.01 2.38
C GLY A 55 -11.52 9.18 2.13
N VAL A 56 -11.40 8.00 2.72
CA VAL A 56 -10.27 7.08 2.52
C VAL A 56 -10.73 5.72 2.03
N ILE A 57 -9.95 5.07 1.18
CA ILE A 57 -10.09 3.64 0.89
C ILE A 57 -9.63 2.89 2.12
N ASP A 58 -10.52 2.14 2.75
CA ASP A 58 -10.27 1.35 3.95
C ASP A 58 -10.34 -0.13 3.63
N TYR A 59 -9.37 -0.90 4.12
CA TYR A 59 -9.33 -2.35 3.94
C TYR A 59 -9.01 -3.06 5.25
N ASP A 60 -9.75 -4.14 5.54
CA ASP A 60 -9.64 -4.94 6.75
C ASP A 60 -8.96 -6.31 6.55
N ALA A 61 -8.54 -6.61 5.33
CA ALA A 61 -7.85 -7.85 4.93
C ALA A 61 -8.64 -9.14 5.17
N GLN A 62 -9.96 -9.07 5.31
CA GLN A 62 -10.82 -10.21 5.61
C GLN A 62 -11.73 -10.62 4.45
N SER A 63 -11.44 -10.16 3.23
CA SER A 63 -12.24 -10.53 2.06
C SER A 63 -12.22 -12.04 1.81
N GLU A 64 -13.40 -12.64 1.70
CA GLU A 64 -13.60 -14.03 1.31
C GLU A 64 -13.86 -14.16 -0.21
N ALA A 65 -13.59 -13.11 -0.99
CA ALA A 65 -13.69 -13.15 -2.44
C ALA A 65 -12.91 -14.32 -3.03
N LYS A 66 -13.41 -14.86 -4.12
CA LYS A 66 -12.73 -15.95 -4.85
C LYS A 66 -11.70 -15.39 -5.81
N GLY A 67 -10.55 -16.05 -5.92
CA GLY A 67 -9.49 -15.64 -6.84
C GLY A 67 -8.70 -14.42 -6.36
N ASP A 68 -8.50 -13.47 -7.25
CA ASP A 68 -7.77 -12.23 -6.96
C ASP A 68 -8.60 -11.31 -6.06
N LYS A 69 -8.04 -10.89 -4.93
CA LYS A 69 -8.70 -10.06 -3.92
C LYS A 69 -8.19 -8.63 -3.90
N ASN A 70 -7.32 -8.27 -4.84
CA ASN A 70 -6.75 -6.93 -4.93
C ASN A 70 -7.78 -5.94 -5.50
N LEU A 71 -7.65 -4.68 -5.12
CA LEU A 71 -8.45 -3.60 -5.70
C LEU A 71 -7.71 -3.02 -6.91
N TRP A 72 -8.17 -3.34 -8.12
CA TRP A 72 -7.55 -2.95 -9.38
C TRP A 72 -8.15 -1.67 -9.96
N SER A 73 -7.31 -0.77 -10.48
CA SER A 73 -7.79 0.32 -11.33
C SER A 73 -8.48 -0.26 -12.58
N GLU A 74 -9.56 0.36 -13.05
CA GLU A 74 -10.19 -0.03 -14.33
C GLU A 74 -9.31 0.34 -15.52
N GLU A 75 -8.58 1.43 -15.40
CA GLU A 75 -7.69 1.99 -16.42
C GLU A 75 -6.28 1.41 -16.34
N GLU A 76 -5.61 1.32 -17.49
CA GLU A 76 -4.21 0.94 -17.62
C GLU A 76 -3.31 2.16 -17.86
N PHE A 77 -2.09 2.10 -17.32
CA PHE A 77 -1.12 3.18 -17.39
C PHE A 77 0.20 2.69 -17.98
N GLY A 78 0.77 3.47 -18.90
CA GLY A 78 2.11 3.28 -19.45
C GLY A 78 3.16 3.96 -18.57
N ASP A 79 3.76 5.05 -19.07
CA ASP A 79 4.62 5.91 -18.27
C ASP A 79 3.78 6.86 -17.42
N PHE A 80 4.12 6.99 -16.14
CA PHE A 80 3.33 7.82 -15.21
C PHE A 80 4.13 8.27 -14.00
N GLU A 81 3.64 9.34 -13.34
CA GLU A 81 3.92 9.63 -11.93
C GLU A 81 2.64 9.40 -11.12
N LEU A 82 2.71 8.52 -10.12
CA LEU A 82 1.63 8.23 -9.17
C LEU A 82 2.00 8.81 -7.81
N ARG A 83 1.09 9.60 -7.23
CA ARG A 83 1.16 10.04 -5.84
C ARG A 83 0.07 9.36 -5.05
N ILE A 84 0.42 8.73 -3.95
CA ILE A 84 -0.54 8.02 -3.11
C ILE A 84 -0.16 8.12 -1.64
N ASP A 85 -1.12 8.50 -0.81
CA ASP A 85 -0.97 8.43 0.63
C ASP A 85 -1.48 7.08 1.12
N TRP A 86 -0.73 6.45 2.02
CA TRP A 86 -1.08 5.21 2.66
C TRP A 86 -0.73 5.20 4.14
N ARG A 87 -1.41 4.39 4.92
CA ARG A 87 -1.02 4.07 6.29
C ARG A 87 -1.41 2.65 6.66
N LEU A 88 -0.61 2.01 7.48
CA LEU A 88 -1.02 0.85 8.26
C LEU A 88 -1.77 1.39 9.47
N LYS A 89 -3.06 1.03 9.65
CA LYS A 89 -3.86 1.52 10.79
C LYS A 89 -3.32 0.97 12.09
N GLU A 90 -3.05 -0.32 12.09
CA GLU A 90 -2.49 -1.08 13.20
C GLU A 90 -1.83 -2.35 12.67
N THR A 91 -1.11 -3.03 13.54
CA THR A 91 -0.47 -4.32 13.25
C THR A 91 -1.00 -5.38 14.20
N THR A 92 -1.05 -6.65 13.76
CA THR A 92 -1.59 -7.74 14.57
C THR A 92 -0.55 -8.85 14.72
N GLY A 93 0.05 -8.92 15.93
CA GLY A 93 1.07 -9.91 16.23
C GLY A 93 2.41 -9.63 15.55
N PHE A 94 3.24 -10.67 15.52
CA PHE A 94 4.59 -10.62 14.95
C PHE A 94 4.78 -11.78 13.98
N TYR A 95 5.71 -11.62 13.06
CA TYR A 95 6.18 -12.67 12.18
C TYR A 95 7.67 -12.50 11.90
N ASP A 96 8.33 -13.62 11.59
CA ASP A 96 9.76 -13.61 11.33
C ASP A 96 10.07 -13.12 9.93
N VAL A 97 10.93 -12.12 9.83
CA VAL A 97 11.39 -11.53 8.58
C VAL A 97 12.90 -11.68 8.43
N PRO A 98 13.43 -11.84 7.23
CA PRO A 98 14.87 -11.96 7.01
C PRO A 98 15.58 -10.62 7.23
N TYR A 99 16.83 -10.68 7.64
CA TYR A 99 17.73 -9.53 7.53
C TYR A 99 18.10 -9.31 6.06
N VAL A 100 17.63 -8.23 5.48
CA VAL A 100 17.94 -7.81 4.10
C VAL A 100 19.07 -6.79 4.13
N LEU A 101 20.08 -7.03 3.28
CA LEU A 101 21.22 -6.13 3.13
C LEU A 101 20.97 -5.11 2.01
N PRO A 102 21.69 -3.98 1.98
CA PRO A 102 21.52 -2.94 0.97
C PRO A 102 21.74 -3.41 -0.48
N ASP A 103 22.47 -4.50 -0.67
CA ASP A 103 22.69 -5.14 -1.98
C ASP A 103 21.55 -6.10 -2.40
N GLY A 104 20.48 -6.15 -1.64
CA GLY A 104 19.31 -6.99 -1.89
C GLY A 104 19.49 -8.46 -1.48
N SER A 105 20.64 -8.85 -0.94
CA SER A 105 20.85 -10.18 -0.39
C SER A 105 20.26 -10.33 1.01
N THR A 106 20.22 -11.55 1.52
CA THR A 106 19.80 -11.83 2.89
C THR A 106 20.94 -12.44 3.70
N VAL A 107 21.01 -12.12 4.97
CA VAL A 107 21.99 -12.72 5.87
C VAL A 107 21.65 -14.18 6.10
N LYS A 108 22.64 -15.08 5.93
CA LYS A 108 22.49 -16.52 6.12
C LYS A 108 23.12 -16.95 7.45
N GLY A 109 22.45 -17.88 8.13
CA GLY A 109 23.01 -18.57 9.28
C GLY A 109 23.98 -19.71 8.89
N PRO A 110 24.60 -20.36 9.88
CA PRO A 110 25.51 -21.49 9.64
C PRO A 110 24.85 -22.69 8.93
N ASP A 111 23.53 -22.82 9.02
CA ASP A 111 22.73 -23.86 8.37
C ASP A 111 22.31 -23.48 6.92
N GLY A 112 22.76 -22.34 6.42
CA GLY A 112 22.44 -21.82 5.09
C GLY A 112 21.05 -21.19 4.98
N LYS A 113 20.23 -21.19 6.03
CA LYS A 113 18.93 -20.52 6.05
C LYS A 113 19.07 -19.04 6.34
N ASN A 114 18.04 -18.27 5.96
CA ASN A 114 18.00 -16.86 6.31
C ASN A 114 17.97 -16.69 7.83
N LEU A 115 18.81 -15.82 8.37
CA LEU A 115 18.61 -15.29 9.70
C LEU A 115 17.36 -14.40 9.69
N THR A 116 16.50 -14.63 10.67
CA THR A 116 15.25 -13.88 10.82
C THR A 116 15.14 -13.22 12.18
N HIS A 117 14.24 -12.25 12.28
CA HIS A 117 13.86 -11.62 13.55
C HIS A 117 12.38 -11.25 13.52
N PRO A 118 11.73 -11.20 14.69
CA PRO A 118 10.32 -10.87 14.76
C PRO A 118 10.08 -9.39 14.46
N MET A 119 9.14 -9.10 13.55
CA MET A 119 8.65 -7.76 13.25
C MET A 119 7.13 -7.69 13.38
N PRO A 120 6.57 -6.51 13.68
CA PRO A 120 5.13 -6.33 13.66
C PRO A 120 4.54 -6.79 12.32
N ASN A 121 3.46 -7.59 12.40
CA ASN A 121 2.86 -8.18 11.22
C ASN A 121 1.99 -7.15 10.50
N ALA A 122 2.43 -6.73 9.32
CA ALA A 122 1.70 -5.90 8.39
C ALA A 122 2.30 -6.09 7.00
N ASP A 123 1.45 -6.32 6.00
CA ASP A 123 1.85 -6.50 4.61
C ASP A 123 0.73 -6.05 3.67
N SER A 124 1.04 -5.16 2.79
CA SER A 124 0.24 -4.70 1.67
C SER A 124 1.18 -4.21 0.57
N GLY A 125 0.66 -3.54 -0.44
CA GLY A 125 1.50 -2.97 -1.49
C GLY A 125 0.71 -2.37 -2.63
N ILE A 126 1.47 -1.86 -3.59
CA ILE A 126 0.94 -1.27 -4.82
C ILE A 126 1.52 -2.04 -6.00
N TYR A 127 0.65 -2.70 -6.76
CA TYR A 127 1.07 -3.41 -7.98
C TYR A 127 1.16 -2.42 -9.14
N LEU A 128 2.24 -2.53 -9.89
CA LEU A 128 2.51 -1.69 -11.05
C LEU A 128 2.28 -2.47 -12.34
N ARG A 129 1.64 -1.84 -13.32
CA ARG A 129 1.43 -2.36 -14.67
C ARG A 129 0.87 -3.79 -14.72
N GLY A 130 -0.11 -4.08 -13.86
CA GLY A 130 -0.91 -5.31 -13.92
C GLY A 130 -0.29 -6.57 -13.34
N MET A 131 0.89 -6.49 -12.71
CA MET A 131 1.61 -7.68 -12.25
C MET A 131 2.07 -7.57 -10.79
N SER A 132 1.78 -8.60 -10.00
CA SER A 132 2.23 -8.73 -8.62
C SER A 132 3.76 -8.81 -8.47
N LYS A 133 4.48 -9.26 -9.51
CA LYS A 133 5.94 -9.28 -9.57
C LYS A 133 6.55 -7.88 -9.35
N TYR A 134 5.84 -6.82 -9.77
CA TYR A 134 6.29 -5.43 -9.65
C TYR A 134 5.55 -4.68 -8.56
N GLN A 135 5.34 -5.34 -7.43
CA GLN A 135 4.74 -4.75 -6.25
C GLN A 135 5.76 -3.89 -5.50
N LEU A 136 5.38 -2.67 -5.16
CA LEU A 136 6.00 -1.90 -4.10
C LEU A 136 5.39 -2.32 -2.77
N ASN A 137 6.18 -2.94 -1.89
CA ASN A 137 5.70 -3.40 -0.61
C ASN A 137 5.41 -2.25 0.37
N ILE A 138 4.40 -2.47 1.21
CA ILE A 138 4.06 -1.67 2.37
C ILE A 138 4.08 -2.62 3.57
N TRP A 139 5.06 -2.46 4.46
CA TRP A 139 5.29 -3.38 5.56
C TRP A 139 6.07 -2.74 6.72
N CYS A 140 6.32 -3.51 7.78
CA CYS A 140 7.11 -3.05 8.94
C CYS A 140 8.57 -3.55 8.94
N TRP A 141 9.09 -4.03 7.81
CA TRP A 141 10.45 -4.57 7.75
C TRP A 141 11.52 -3.50 8.02
N PRO A 142 12.71 -3.88 8.55
CA PRO A 142 13.77 -2.92 8.87
C PRO A 142 14.28 -2.12 7.67
N ILE A 143 14.23 -2.70 6.47
CA ILE A 143 14.63 -2.01 5.25
C ILE A 143 13.63 -0.91 4.85
N GLY A 144 12.42 -0.91 5.42
CA GLY A 144 11.34 0.00 5.06
C GLY A 144 10.47 -0.48 3.91
N SER A 145 9.39 0.28 3.67
CA SER A 145 8.48 0.07 2.53
C SER A 145 9.09 0.56 1.21
N GLY A 146 8.55 0.06 0.09
CA GLY A 146 8.95 0.46 -1.26
C GLY A 146 9.91 -0.51 -1.96
N GLU A 147 10.25 -1.64 -1.35
CA GLU A 147 10.98 -2.72 -2.02
C GLU A 147 10.12 -3.35 -3.13
N VAL A 148 10.75 -3.74 -4.25
CA VAL A 148 10.09 -4.59 -5.25
C VAL A 148 10.47 -6.06 -4.99
N TYR A 149 9.74 -6.69 -4.05
CA TYR A 149 10.03 -8.03 -3.53
C TYR A 149 10.19 -9.09 -4.62
N GLY A 150 9.30 -9.11 -5.62
CA GLY A 150 9.34 -10.10 -6.70
C GLY A 150 10.59 -10.03 -7.58
N ILE A 151 11.28 -8.89 -7.58
CA ILE A 151 12.56 -8.70 -8.28
C ILE A 151 13.72 -8.96 -7.32
N ARG A 152 13.71 -8.34 -6.13
CA ARG A 152 14.80 -8.53 -5.16
C ARG A 152 14.99 -10.00 -4.78
N ASN A 153 13.92 -10.72 -4.55
CA ASN A 153 13.97 -12.12 -4.10
C ASN A 153 14.24 -13.14 -5.22
N ASN A 154 14.39 -12.68 -6.46
CA ASN A 154 14.72 -13.54 -7.59
C ASN A 154 16.25 -13.70 -7.72
N GLU A 155 16.81 -14.74 -7.11
CA GLU A 155 18.25 -15.02 -7.11
C GLU A 155 18.84 -15.31 -8.51
N LYS A 156 17.98 -15.50 -9.54
CA LYS A 156 18.44 -15.65 -10.93
C LYS A 156 18.79 -14.31 -11.60
N LEU A 157 18.34 -13.19 -11.01
CA LEU A 157 18.67 -11.86 -11.52
C LEU A 157 20.03 -11.40 -10.99
N PRO A 158 20.78 -10.60 -11.79
CA PRO A 158 22.00 -9.96 -11.35
C PRO A 158 21.82 -9.20 -10.02
N GLN A 159 22.87 -9.22 -9.21
CA GLN A 159 22.82 -8.59 -7.88
C GLN A 159 22.59 -7.08 -7.96
N GLU A 160 23.13 -6.40 -8.97
CA GLU A 160 22.90 -4.98 -9.20
C GLU A 160 21.42 -4.63 -9.45
N ILE A 161 20.67 -5.51 -10.13
CA ILE A 161 19.23 -5.33 -10.35
C ILE A 161 18.48 -5.51 -9.03
N ARG A 162 18.84 -6.53 -8.26
CA ARG A 162 18.24 -6.81 -6.96
C ARG A 162 18.52 -5.70 -5.95
N ALA A 163 19.75 -5.18 -5.93
CA ALA A 163 20.13 -4.02 -5.14
C ALA A 163 19.35 -2.76 -5.53
N GLY A 164 19.20 -2.52 -6.82
CA GLY A 164 18.50 -1.34 -7.36
C GLY A 164 17.04 -1.24 -6.93
N VAL A 165 16.37 -2.37 -6.64
CA VAL A 165 14.99 -2.43 -6.18
C VAL A 165 14.85 -2.60 -4.66
N THR A 166 15.95 -2.51 -3.93
CA THR A 166 16.02 -2.56 -2.46
C THR A 166 16.11 -1.13 -1.94
N PRO A 167 15.22 -0.69 -1.03
CA PRO A 167 15.29 0.66 -0.47
C PRO A 167 16.66 0.96 0.13
N ASN A 168 17.22 2.11 -0.22
CA ASN A 168 18.51 2.56 0.32
C ASN A 168 18.43 3.06 1.77
N ARG A 169 17.21 3.24 2.28
CA ARG A 169 16.92 3.64 3.66
C ARG A 169 15.47 3.34 4.02
N LYS A 170 15.23 3.15 5.30
CA LYS A 170 13.87 3.19 5.86
C LYS A 170 13.43 4.64 5.96
N ALA A 171 12.32 4.99 5.30
CA ALA A 171 11.74 6.34 5.31
C ALA A 171 10.28 6.34 5.79
N ASP A 172 9.79 5.21 6.31
CA ASP A 172 8.44 5.06 6.83
C ASP A 172 8.25 5.86 8.11
N LYS A 173 7.07 6.42 8.28
CA LYS A 173 6.58 6.91 9.56
C LYS A 173 6.05 5.75 10.41
N ASN A 174 5.66 6.05 11.65
CA ASN A 174 5.14 5.05 12.57
C ASN A 174 3.78 4.49 12.08
N VAL A 175 3.43 3.29 12.53
CA VAL A 175 2.08 2.74 12.36
C VAL A 175 1.04 3.73 12.86
N GLY A 176 -0.03 3.90 12.10
CA GLY A 176 -1.07 4.92 12.33
C GLY A 176 -0.82 6.26 11.62
N GLU A 177 0.40 6.58 11.23
CA GLU A 177 0.73 7.82 10.53
C GLU A 177 0.64 7.67 9.00
N TRP A 178 0.26 8.76 8.33
CA TRP A 178 0.18 8.80 6.87
C TRP A 178 1.56 8.93 6.24
N ASN A 179 1.86 8.03 5.33
CA ASN A 179 3.01 8.05 4.43
C ASN A 179 2.59 8.49 3.03
N ARG A 180 3.51 9.05 2.27
CA ARG A 180 3.31 9.41 0.86
C ARG A 180 4.37 8.78 -0.02
N PHE A 181 3.91 7.97 -0.98
CA PHE A 181 4.73 7.59 -2.12
C PHE A 181 4.57 8.57 -3.29
N VAL A 182 5.68 8.88 -3.95
CA VAL A 182 5.73 9.40 -5.31
C VAL A 182 6.46 8.36 -6.15
N ILE A 183 5.77 7.76 -7.09
CA ILE A 183 6.21 6.62 -7.88
C ILE A 183 6.28 7.07 -9.34
N THR A 184 7.47 7.07 -9.93
CA THR A 184 7.67 7.40 -11.33
C THR A 184 8.06 6.16 -12.11
N MET A 185 7.21 5.75 -13.06
CA MET A 185 7.48 4.70 -14.04
C MET A 185 7.74 5.33 -15.40
N LYS A 186 8.92 5.05 -15.98
CA LYS A 186 9.28 5.51 -17.33
C LYS A 186 10.01 4.39 -18.07
N GLY A 187 9.38 3.85 -19.11
CA GLY A 187 9.84 2.61 -19.73
C GLY A 187 9.95 1.49 -18.69
N ASP A 188 11.10 0.89 -18.56
CA ASP A 188 11.43 -0.15 -17.58
C ASP A 188 12.09 0.38 -16.29
N ARG A 189 12.05 1.71 -16.08
CA ARG A 189 12.70 2.39 -14.96
C ARG A 189 11.72 2.86 -13.92
N LEU A 190 12.08 2.59 -12.68
CA LEU A 190 11.30 2.93 -11.49
C LEU A 190 12.10 3.86 -10.59
N THR A 191 11.50 4.99 -10.23
CA THR A 191 11.99 5.86 -9.14
C THR A 191 10.90 5.97 -8.07
N VAL A 192 11.26 5.81 -6.81
CA VAL A 192 10.33 5.89 -5.69
C VAL A 192 10.85 6.86 -4.64
N VAL A 193 9.99 7.82 -4.29
CA VAL A 193 10.20 8.74 -3.17
C VAL A 193 9.19 8.39 -2.09
N LEU A 194 9.66 8.15 -0.87
CA LEU A 194 8.83 7.92 0.31
C LEU A 194 9.07 9.06 1.32
N ASN A 195 8.01 9.78 1.65
CA ASN A 195 8.05 10.89 2.62
C ASN A 195 9.16 11.95 2.32
N GLY A 196 9.39 12.24 1.03
CA GLY A 196 10.39 13.21 0.58
C GLY A 196 11.80 12.64 0.42
N HIS A 197 12.02 11.35 0.69
CA HIS A 197 13.31 10.67 0.51
C HIS A 197 13.26 9.74 -0.70
N THR A 198 14.17 9.92 -1.66
CA THR A 198 14.36 8.95 -2.75
C THR A 198 14.91 7.67 -2.16
N ILE A 199 14.11 6.60 -2.24
CA ILE A 199 14.45 5.28 -1.69
C ILE A 199 14.87 4.29 -2.79
N LEU A 200 14.30 4.42 -3.99
CA LEU A 200 14.75 3.75 -5.22
C LEU A 200 15.00 4.81 -6.28
N GLU A 201 16.11 4.73 -6.99
CA GLU A 201 16.46 5.67 -8.04
C GLU A 201 16.77 4.95 -9.34
N ASN A 202 15.97 5.23 -10.39
CA ASN A 202 16.15 4.67 -11.74
C ASN A 202 16.35 3.14 -11.77
N ALA A 203 15.66 2.42 -10.86
CA ALA A 203 15.76 0.98 -10.72
C ALA A 203 15.23 0.26 -11.96
N LEU A 204 15.95 -0.74 -12.46
CA LEU A 204 15.51 -1.56 -13.59
C LEU A 204 14.48 -2.58 -13.14
N LEU A 205 13.35 -2.62 -13.83
CA LEU A 205 12.32 -3.67 -13.71
C LEU A 205 12.36 -4.56 -14.96
N PRO A 206 13.10 -5.66 -14.97
CA PRO A 206 13.22 -6.51 -16.14
C PRO A 206 11.87 -7.06 -16.59
N GLU A 207 11.59 -7.00 -17.90
CA GLU A 207 10.36 -7.55 -18.51
C GLU A 207 9.06 -6.90 -18.03
N VAL A 208 9.11 -5.71 -17.45
CA VAL A 208 7.89 -5.00 -17.07
C VAL A 208 7.05 -4.68 -18.31
N PRO A 209 5.74 -4.92 -18.32
CA PRO A 209 4.88 -4.55 -19.44
C PRO A 209 4.96 -3.05 -19.74
N GLU A 210 4.75 -2.67 -21.02
CA GLU A 210 4.73 -1.25 -21.42
C GLU A 210 3.60 -0.49 -20.72
N LYS A 211 2.47 -1.16 -20.46
CA LYS A 211 1.32 -0.62 -19.73
C LYS A 211 0.59 -1.70 -18.95
N GLY A 212 -0.21 -1.28 -18.00
CA GLY A 212 -1.10 -2.15 -17.25
C GLY A 212 -1.77 -1.43 -16.08
N ARG A 213 -2.65 -2.14 -15.41
CA ARG A 213 -3.44 -1.64 -14.30
C ARG A 213 -2.58 -1.44 -13.03
N ILE A 214 -3.04 -0.58 -12.15
CA ILE A 214 -2.50 -0.42 -10.80
C ILE A 214 -3.42 -1.18 -9.84
N ALA A 215 -2.86 -1.85 -8.81
CA ALA A 215 -3.68 -2.40 -7.75
C ALA A 215 -3.19 -2.03 -6.35
N LEU A 216 -4.15 -1.97 -5.44
CA LEU A 216 -3.91 -1.96 -4.00
C LEU A 216 -4.03 -3.39 -3.51
N GLN A 217 -2.99 -3.87 -2.81
CA GLN A 217 -2.85 -5.29 -2.50
C GLN A 217 -3.70 -5.72 -1.31
N HIS A 218 -4.44 -6.83 -1.51
CA HIS A 218 -4.86 -7.71 -0.44
C HIS A 218 -3.69 -8.62 -0.01
N HIS A 219 -3.42 -8.71 1.28
CA HIS A 219 -2.52 -9.72 1.83
C HIS A 219 -3.20 -10.49 2.95
N GLY A 220 -2.95 -11.78 3.02
CA GLY A 220 -3.55 -12.66 3.99
C GLY A 220 -4.61 -13.61 3.40
N GLY A 221 -5.08 -14.51 4.23
CA GLY A 221 -6.09 -15.50 3.87
C GLY A 221 -6.71 -16.18 5.07
N LYS A 222 -7.86 -16.81 4.86
CA LYS A 222 -8.54 -17.60 5.87
C LYS A 222 -7.92 -18.99 5.93
N LYS A 223 -7.52 -19.43 7.11
CA LYS A 223 -7.01 -20.78 7.35
C LYS A 223 -8.17 -21.80 7.41
N PRO A 224 -7.88 -23.11 7.28
CA PRO A 224 -8.89 -24.14 7.40
C PRO A 224 -9.65 -24.15 8.74
N ASP A 225 -9.03 -23.68 9.82
CA ASP A 225 -9.63 -23.53 11.15
C ASP A 225 -10.57 -22.31 11.27
N GLY A 226 -10.72 -21.54 10.18
CA GLY A 226 -11.53 -20.34 10.13
C GLY A 226 -10.83 -19.06 10.62
N THR A 227 -9.63 -19.14 11.15
CA THR A 227 -8.83 -17.96 11.53
C THR A 227 -8.18 -17.31 10.32
N TRP A 228 -7.89 -16.01 10.41
CA TRP A 228 -7.18 -15.26 9.38
C TRP A 228 -5.68 -15.30 9.61
N SER A 229 -4.90 -15.43 8.53
CA SER A 229 -3.45 -15.44 8.61
C SER A 229 -2.81 -14.78 7.38
N PRO A 230 -1.87 -13.93 7.60
CA PRO A 230 -1.76 -13.12 8.81
C PRO A 230 -2.94 -12.16 8.90
N ALA A 231 -3.38 -11.83 10.07
CA ALA A 231 -4.40 -10.79 10.29
C ALA A 231 -3.74 -9.42 10.11
N SER A 232 -3.32 -9.08 8.88
CA SER A 232 -2.17 -8.21 8.79
C SER A 232 -2.33 -6.94 8.00
N SER A 233 -3.33 -6.80 7.17
CA SER A 233 -3.29 -5.67 6.25
C SER A 233 -4.40 -4.67 6.51
N LEU A 234 -4.49 -4.21 7.77
CA LEU A 234 -5.34 -3.08 8.12
C LEU A 234 -4.72 -1.81 7.53
N VAL A 235 -4.93 -1.61 6.24
CA VAL A 235 -4.31 -0.54 5.46
C VAL A 235 -5.36 0.44 4.95
N GLN A 236 -4.96 1.68 4.82
CA GLN A 236 -5.78 2.75 4.26
C GLN A 236 -5.02 3.49 3.18
N PHE A 237 -5.76 3.96 2.16
CA PHE A 237 -5.21 4.78 1.07
C PHE A 237 -6.08 6.00 0.85
N ARG A 238 -5.44 7.11 0.44
CA ARG A 238 -6.10 8.35 0.03
C ARG A 238 -5.21 9.15 -0.93
N ASN A 239 -5.74 10.25 -1.46
CA ASN A 239 -4.96 11.17 -2.29
C ASN A 239 -4.23 10.42 -3.41
N VAL A 240 -4.99 9.59 -4.16
CA VAL A 240 -4.45 8.78 -5.26
C VAL A 240 -4.50 9.63 -6.53
N PHE A 241 -3.38 10.21 -6.91
CA PHE A 241 -3.25 11.11 -8.06
C PHE A 241 -2.29 10.54 -9.08
N ILE A 242 -2.64 10.62 -10.35
CA ILE A 242 -1.80 10.16 -11.45
C ILE A 242 -1.61 11.23 -12.50
N LYS A 243 -0.40 11.25 -13.06
CA LYS A 243 -0.01 12.07 -14.21
C LYS A 243 0.65 11.17 -15.24
N PRO A 244 0.07 10.96 -16.43
CA PRO A 244 0.76 10.36 -17.56
C PRO A 244 2.00 11.18 -17.97
N LEU A 245 3.05 10.50 -18.40
CA LEU A 245 4.33 11.11 -18.80
C LEU A 245 4.58 10.96 -20.29
#